data_0b67b3f2294c42689dbb7ac1c1ae48cf
#
_entry.id   0b67b3f2294c42689dbb7ac1c1ae48cf
#
_cell.length_a   1.000
_cell.length_b   1.000
_cell.length_c   1.000
_cell.angle_alpha   90.00
_cell.angle_beta   90.00
_cell.angle_gamma   90.00
#
_symmetry.space_group_name_H-M   'P 1'
#
loop_
_entity.id
_entity.type
_entity.pdbx_description
1 polymer ?
#
loop_
_entity_poly.entity_id
_entity_poly.type
_entity_poly.pdbx_seq_one_letter_code
_entity_poly.pdbx_strand_id
1 'polypeptide(L)'
;MAKQGENQEATNSAILSALNGIAASMYKGVPIVSQTGNATIAPNVLNVWGDVTSLNITKGNSIDGITNLYIIRFVAGENLQVSFTGFDLVWYGGSVPTWNAGSTYEINIVDNLALWAEFTPA
;
A
#
# COMPACT_ATOMS: atom_id res chain seq x y z
N MET A 1 -45.77 10.53 -11.80
CA MET A 1 -44.90 11.69 -11.66
C MET A 1 -43.62 11.50 -12.46
N ALA A 2 -43.72 11.74 -13.76
CA ALA A 2 -42.64 11.51 -14.72
C ALA A 2 -41.37 12.32 -14.38
N LYS A 3 -41.51 13.60 -14.01
CA LYS A 3 -40.38 14.45 -13.67
C LYS A 3 -39.63 13.98 -12.44
N GLN A 4 -40.31 13.47 -11.45
CA GLN A 4 -39.68 12.94 -10.24
C GLN A 4 -38.94 11.65 -10.59
N GLY A 5 -39.51 10.79 -11.42
CA GLY A 5 -38.85 9.59 -11.88
C GLY A 5 -37.61 9.89 -12.71
N GLU A 6 -37.67 10.89 -13.61
CA GLU A 6 -36.53 11.32 -14.42
C GLU A 6 -35.42 11.87 -13.55
N ASN A 7 -35.71 12.70 -12.54
CA ASN A 7 -34.72 13.21 -11.59
C ASN A 7 -34.10 12.08 -10.76
N GLN A 8 -34.90 11.11 -10.35
CA GLN A 8 -34.41 9.97 -9.59
C GLN A 8 -33.49 9.10 -10.44
N GLU A 9 -33.82 8.89 -11.71
CA GLU A 9 -32.98 8.14 -12.64
C GLU A 9 -31.64 8.84 -12.85
N ALA A 10 -31.64 10.16 -13.05
CA ALA A 10 -30.41 10.94 -13.22
C ALA A 10 -29.54 10.87 -11.96
N THR A 11 -30.13 10.96 -10.76
CA THR A 11 -29.44 10.84 -9.49
C THR A 11 -28.88 9.43 -9.31
N ASN A 12 -29.67 8.40 -9.64
CA ASN A 12 -29.24 7.01 -9.55
C ASN A 12 -28.08 6.73 -10.53
N SER A 13 -28.13 7.29 -11.73
CA SER A 13 -27.05 7.18 -12.70
C SER A 13 -25.76 7.81 -12.20
N ALA A 14 -25.85 8.98 -11.58
CA ALA A 14 -24.68 9.65 -10.99
C ALA A 14 -24.08 8.86 -9.84
N ILE A 15 -24.93 8.32 -8.97
CA ILE A 15 -24.49 7.43 -7.86
C ILE A 15 -23.85 6.17 -8.42
N LEU A 16 -24.46 5.55 -9.42
CA LEU A 16 -23.94 4.33 -10.02
C LEU A 16 -22.58 4.58 -10.70
N SER A 17 -22.41 5.71 -11.39
CA SER A 17 -21.12 6.09 -11.96
C SER A 17 -20.05 6.26 -10.90
N ALA A 18 -20.38 6.91 -9.79
CA ALA A 18 -19.46 7.08 -8.66
C ALA A 18 -19.09 5.73 -8.05
N LEU A 19 -20.07 4.86 -7.82
CA LEU A 19 -19.84 3.52 -7.28
C LEU A 19 -19.02 2.65 -8.23
N ASN A 20 -19.27 2.74 -9.53
CA ASN A 20 -18.49 2.02 -10.53
C ASN A 20 -17.05 2.51 -10.57
N GLY A 21 -16.82 3.81 -10.41
CA GLY A 21 -15.48 4.36 -10.31
C GLY A 21 -14.73 3.86 -9.07
N ILE A 22 -15.40 3.81 -7.93
CA ILE A 22 -14.85 3.26 -6.68
C ILE A 22 -14.58 1.76 -6.86
N ALA A 23 -15.54 1.01 -7.39
CA ALA A 23 -15.39 -0.42 -7.62
C ALA A 23 -14.23 -0.73 -8.58
N ALA A 24 -14.10 0.05 -9.66
CA ALA A 24 -13.00 -0.10 -10.60
C ALA A 24 -11.65 0.15 -9.92
N SER A 25 -11.56 1.17 -9.04
CA SER A 25 -10.36 1.43 -8.26
C SER A 25 -10.04 0.30 -7.29
N MET A 26 -11.04 -0.25 -6.63
CA MET A 26 -10.88 -1.37 -5.71
C MET A 26 -10.43 -2.64 -6.42
N TYR A 27 -11.01 -2.97 -7.57
CA TYR A 27 -10.65 -4.17 -8.35
C TYR A 27 -9.29 -4.04 -9.02
N LYS A 28 -8.91 -2.85 -9.43
CA LYS A 28 -7.58 -2.58 -9.98
C LYS A 28 -6.52 -2.48 -8.88
N GLY A 29 -6.96 -2.40 -7.62
CA GLY A 29 -6.10 -2.14 -6.50
C GLY A 29 -5.64 -0.69 -6.45
N VAL A 30 -4.54 -0.47 -5.78
CA VAL A 30 -3.92 0.86 -5.64
C VAL A 30 -2.89 1.07 -6.76
N PRO A 31 -2.59 2.33 -7.11
CA PRO A 31 -1.52 2.62 -8.07
C PRO A 31 -0.19 2.01 -7.64
N ILE A 32 0.59 1.58 -8.62
CA ILE A 32 1.93 1.02 -8.40
C ILE A 32 2.96 2.12 -8.64
N VAL A 33 3.87 2.28 -7.67
CA VAL A 33 5.02 3.18 -7.79
C VAL A 33 6.28 2.34 -7.74
N SER A 34 7.03 2.28 -8.83
CA SER A 34 8.32 1.60 -8.88
C SER A 34 9.36 2.45 -8.17
N GLN A 35 10.12 1.82 -7.29
CA GLN A 35 11.16 2.47 -6.49
C GLN A 35 12.52 1.86 -6.79
N THR A 36 13.56 2.67 -6.64
CA THR A 36 14.96 2.22 -6.68
C THR A 36 15.69 2.84 -5.50
N GLY A 37 16.40 2.01 -4.72
CA GLY A 37 17.16 2.48 -3.57
C GLY A 37 16.32 3.09 -2.46
N ASN A 38 16.96 3.87 -1.61
CA ASN A 38 16.28 4.56 -0.50
C ASN A 38 15.23 5.53 -1.04
N ALA A 39 14.07 5.57 -0.39
CA ALA A 39 12.96 6.37 -0.89
C ALA A 39 12.09 6.89 0.25
N THR A 40 11.48 8.04 0.00
CA THR A 40 10.35 8.54 0.78
C THR A 40 9.08 8.08 0.07
N ILE A 41 8.24 7.34 0.79
CA ILE A 41 7.06 6.71 0.19
C ILE A 41 5.78 7.48 0.50
N ALA A 42 4.92 7.62 -0.51
CA ALA A 42 3.59 8.16 -0.33
C ALA A 42 2.65 7.07 0.20
N PRO A 43 1.61 7.46 0.95
CA PRO A 43 0.59 6.51 1.37
C PRO A 43 -0.35 6.14 0.21
N ASN A 44 -1.09 5.05 0.40
CA ASN A 44 -2.20 4.63 -0.46
C ASN A 44 -1.77 4.29 -1.90
N VAL A 45 -0.52 3.91 -2.06
CA VAL A 45 0.05 3.36 -3.29
C VAL A 45 0.90 2.15 -2.93
N LEU A 46 1.08 1.24 -3.89
CA LEU A 46 1.99 0.11 -3.73
C LEU A 46 3.38 0.53 -4.17
N ASN A 47 4.30 0.62 -3.21
CA ASN A 47 5.69 0.95 -3.50
C ASN A 47 6.46 -0.37 -3.71
N VAL A 48 7.02 -0.54 -4.90
CA VAL A 48 7.66 -1.81 -5.31
C VAL A 48 9.13 -1.58 -5.65
N TRP A 49 9.99 -2.35 -4.99
CA TRP A 49 11.41 -2.49 -5.33
C TRP A 49 11.64 -3.87 -5.92
N GLY A 50 12.69 -4.02 -6.70
CA GLY A 50 13.23 -5.34 -7.07
C GLY A 50 14.09 -5.91 -5.94
N ASP A 51 15.20 -6.57 -6.30
CA ASP A 51 16.16 -7.07 -5.33
C ASP A 51 16.86 -5.93 -4.60
N VAL A 52 16.89 -6.01 -3.28
CA VAL A 52 17.55 -5.00 -2.45
C VAL A 52 18.42 -5.68 -1.39
N THR A 53 19.57 -5.09 -1.10
CA THR A 53 20.48 -5.53 -0.04
C THR A 53 20.60 -4.50 1.08
N SER A 54 20.22 -3.27 0.81
CA SER A 54 20.16 -2.19 1.80
C SER A 54 19.05 -1.24 1.39
N LEU A 55 18.15 -0.95 2.33
CA LEU A 55 16.97 -0.15 2.02
C LEU A 55 16.59 0.69 3.23
N ASN A 56 16.53 2.00 3.05
CA ASN A 56 15.92 2.90 4.03
C ASN A 56 14.64 3.48 3.45
N ILE A 57 13.54 3.24 4.13
CA ILE A 57 12.20 3.69 3.73
C ILE A 57 11.77 4.81 4.66
N THR A 58 11.56 5.99 4.09
CA THR A 58 11.12 7.16 4.83
C THR A 58 9.63 7.38 4.62
N LYS A 59 8.93 7.68 5.70
CA LYS A 59 7.49 7.96 5.66
C LYS A 59 7.24 9.31 5.00
N GLY A 60 6.51 9.30 3.89
CA GLY A 60 5.97 10.51 3.28
C GLY A 60 4.76 11.03 4.03
N ASN A 61 4.31 12.23 3.68
CA ASN A 61 3.22 12.90 4.37
C ASN A 61 1.91 12.12 4.25
N SER A 62 1.25 11.94 5.39
CA SER A 62 -0.09 11.37 5.45
C SER A 62 -1.11 12.35 4.88
N ILE A 63 -2.22 11.82 4.38
CA ILE A 63 -3.36 12.60 3.92
C ILE A 63 -4.33 12.75 5.10
N ASP A 64 -4.67 13.99 5.43
CA ASP A 64 -5.57 14.27 6.54
C ASP A 64 -6.99 13.79 6.24
N GLY A 65 -7.68 13.34 7.27
CA GLY A 65 -9.09 12.97 7.19
C GLY A 65 -9.38 11.56 6.68
N ILE A 66 -8.35 10.80 6.36
CA ILE A 66 -8.49 9.39 5.96
C ILE A 66 -7.48 8.51 6.69
N THR A 67 -7.77 7.22 6.74
CA THR A 67 -6.77 6.23 7.17
C THR A 67 -5.76 6.04 6.05
N ASN A 68 -4.49 6.20 6.39
CA ASN A 68 -3.42 6.06 5.39
C ASN A 68 -2.79 4.67 5.51
N LEU A 69 -2.62 4.04 4.36
CA LEU A 69 -1.99 2.73 4.23
C LEU A 69 -0.69 2.88 3.45
N TYR A 70 0.43 2.53 4.08
CA TYR A 70 1.73 2.47 3.40
C TYR A 70 2.00 1.04 3.00
N ILE A 71 2.14 0.79 1.71
CA ILE A 71 2.31 -0.56 1.16
C ILE A 71 3.69 -0.66 0.52
N ILE A 72 4.44 -1.67 0.92
CA ILE A 72 5.84 -1.85 0.55
C ILE A 72 6.02 -3.29 0.08
N ARG A 73 6.65 -3.45 -1.09
CA ARG A 73 6.99 -4.78 -1.61
C ARG A 73 8.41 -4.77 -2.17
N PHE A 74 9.21 -5.75 -1.78
CA PHE A 74 10.58 -5.90 -2.28
C PHE A 74 11.00 -7.37 -2.27
N VAL A 75 12.07 -7.67 -3.01
CA VAL A 75 12.73 -8.97 -2.98
C VAL A 75 13.98 -8.83 -2.13
N ALA A 76 14.14 -9.69 -1.13
CA ALA A 76 15.29 -9.65 -0.25
C ALA A 76 16.52 -10.22 -0.98
N GLY A 77 17.59 -9.45 -1.00
CA GLY A 77 18.91 -9.93 -1.40
C GLY A 77 19.68 -10.51 -0.21
N GLU A 78 20.91 -10.88 -0.45
CA GLU A 78 21.80 -11.42 0.57
C GLU A 78 22.07 -10.39 1.67
N ASN A 79 21.93 -10.80 2.94
CA ASN A 79 22.23 -9.98 4.11
C ASN A 79 21.49 -8.64 4.12
N LEU A 80 20.22 -8.64 3.71
CA LEU A 80 19.41 -7.43 3.60
C LEU A 80 19.31 -6.67 4.93
N GLN A 81 19.57 -5.38 4.87
CA GLN A 81 19.36 -4.43 5.95
C GLN A 81 18.23 -3.48 5.57
N VAL A 82 17.14 -3.47 6.34
CA VAL A 82 16.01 -2.56 6.10
C VAL A 82 15.84 -1.67 7.33
N SER A 83 15.73 -0.37 7.10
CA SER A 83 15.40 0.60 8.13
C SER A 83 14.22 1.44 7.72
N PHE A 84 13.49 1.93 8.71
CA PHE A 84 12.28 2.74 8.52
C PHE A 84 12.47 4.07 9.26
N THR A 85 12.33 5.16 8.53
CA THR A 85 12.48 6.52 9.07
C THR A 85 11.13 7.23 9.08
N GLY A 86 10.77 7.85 10.21
CA GLY A 86 9.50 8.56 10.35
C GLY A 86 8.32 7.68 10.72
N PHE A 87 8.52 6.38 10.79
CA PHE A 87 7.54 5.42 11.29
C PHE A 87 7.87 5.04 12.72
N ASP A 88 6.84 4.86 13.53
CA ASP A 88 6.97 4.36 14.90
C ASP A 88 6.31 2.96 14.93
N LEU A 89 6.98 1.98 14.34
CA LEU A 89 6.38 0.70 13.98
C LEU A 89 6.17 -0.21 15.18
N VAL A 90 4.97 -0.81 15.21
CA VAL A 90 4.64 -1.96 16.04
C VAL A 90 4.42 -3.13 15.09
N TRP A 91 5.27 -4.14 15.15
CA TRP A 91 5.19 -5.30 14.27
C TRP A 91 4.18 -6.30 14.78
N TYR A 92 3.29 -6.73 13.90
CA TYR A 92 2.38 -7.84 14.19
C TYR A 92 3.23 -9.09 14.51
N GLY A 93 2.93 -9.74 15.63
CA GLY A 93 3.75 -10.85 16.12
C GLY A 93 4.90 -10.42 17.02
N GLY A 94 5.13 -9.10 17.18
CA GLY A 94 6.05 -8.56 18.19
C GLY A 94 7.49 -8.36 17.76
N SER A 95 7.85 -8.72 16.52
CA SER A 95 9.24 -8.57 16.05
C SER A 95 9.33 -8.30 14.56
N VAL A 96 10.41 -7.65 14.16
CA VAL A 96 10.77 -7.45 12.76
C VAL A 96 11.00 -8.81 12.10
N PRO A 97 10.54 -9.02 10.86
CA PRO A 97 10.82 -10.25 10.13
C PRO A 97 12.32 -10.50 9.95
N THR A 98 12.69 -11.77 9.84
CA THR A 98 13.99 -12.16 9.32
C THR A 98 13.90 -12.12 7.79
N TRP A 99 14.78 -11.35 7.15
CA TRP A 99 14.76 -11.21 5.70
C TRP A 99 15.51 -12.35 5.04
N ASN A 100 14.78 -13.31 4.48
CA ASN A 100 15.37 -14.47 3.80
C ASN A 100 15.68 -14.11 2.34
N ALA A 101 16.93 -14.31 1.93
CA ALA A 101 17.36 -14.00 0.57
C ALA A 101 16.54 -14.77 -0.47
N GLY A 102 16.11 -14.10 -1.51
CA GLY A 102 15.30 -14.64 -2.61
C GLY A 102 13.80 -14.58 -2.37
N SER A 103 13.34 -14.31 -1.16
CA SER A 103 11.91 -14.16 -0.86
C SER A 103 11.42 -12.76 -1.16
N THR A 104 10.16 -12.66 -1.59
CA THR A 104 9.45 -11.39 -1.72
C THR A 104 8.71 -11.10 -0.42
N TYR A 105 8.85 -9.90 0.07
CA TYR A 105 8.13 -9.41 1.26
C TYR A 105 7.16 -8.32 0.89
N GLU A 106 5.98 -8.36 1.49
CA GLU A 106 5.04 -7.26 1.44
C GLU A 106 4.76 -6.80 2.86
N ILE A 107 4.85 -5.49 3.08
CA ILE A 107 4.62 -4.87 4.38
C ILE A 107 3.50 -3.85 4.21
N ASN A 108 2.47 -3.97 5.06
CA ASN A 108 1.36 -3.02 5.11
C ASN A 108 1.38 -2.33 6.46
N ILE A 109 1.46 -0.99 6.44
CA ILE A 109 1.54 -0.19 7.66
C ILE A 109 0.29 0.66 7.77
N VAL A 110 -0.50 0.41 8.81
CA VAL A 110 -1.71 1.19 9.15
C VAL A 110 -1.55 1.66 10.59
N ASP A 111 -1.59 2.97 10.82
CA ASP A 111 -1.48 3.56 12.17
C ASP A 111 -0.32 2.97 12.98
N ASN A 112 0.85 2.91 12.38
CA ASN A 112 2.09 2.34 12.93
C ASN A 112 2.09 0.82 13.11
N LEU A 113 0.96 0.13 12.89
CA LEU A 113 0.93 -1.32 12.92
C LEU A 113 1.47 -1.87 11.60
N ALA A 114 2.55 -2.62 11.66
CA ALA A 114 3.17 -3.25 10.49
C ALA A 114 2.75 -4.72 10.41
N LEU A 115 2.06 -5.05 9.33
CA LEU A 115 1.69 -6.42 8.95
C LEU A 115 2.58 -6.83 7.78
N TRP A 116 3.03 -8.08 7.77
CA TRP A 116 3.92 -8.54 6.71
C TRP A 116 3.61 -9.96 6.28
N ALA A 117 3.97 -10.23 5.03
CA ALA A 117 3.90 -11.58 4.46
C ALA A 117 5.17 -11.85 3.66
N GLU A 118 5.58 -13.10 3.66
CA GLU A 118 6.72 -13.58 2.88
C GLU A 118 6.21 -14.52 1.80
N PHE A 119 6.66 -14.29 0.56
CA PHE A 119 6.36 -15.14 -0.58
C PHE A 119 7.66 -15.76 -1.07
N THR A 120 7.79 -17.06 -0.88
CA THR A 120 8.95 -17.80 -1.38
C THR A 120 8.67 -18.25 -2.80
N PRO A 121 9.60 -18.06 -3.75
CA PRO A 121 9.42 -18.58 -5.10
C PRO A 121 9.18 -20.09 -5.09
N ALA A 122 8.25 -20.53 -5.94
CA ALA A 122 7.94 -21.95 -6.09
C ALA A 122 9.12 -22.70 -6.73
#